data_4f93354c960f686edaa53555c74df2b2
#
_entry.id   4f93354c960f686edaa53555c74df2b2
#
_cell.length_a   1.000
_cell.length_b   1.000
_cell.length_c   1.000
_cell.angle_alpha   90.00
_cell.angle_beta   90.00
_cell.angle_gamma   90.00
#
_symmetry.space_group_name_H-M   'P 1'
#
loop_
_entity.id
_entity.type
_entity.pdbx_description
1 polymer ?
#
loop_
_entity_poly.entity_id
_entity_poly.type
_entity_poly.pdbx_seq_one_letter_code
_entity_poly.pdbx_strand_id
1 'polypeptide(L)'
;MPRTMKDRKVEILEAAGALLNEQGLGGLTIKNLAREVGFTEAAVYRHFESKEAILAGLLDTLHQSLASHIKPILQDNQATPLDKIQQILSRQLDYLIDHPEFIPATFSESILNFSSSVNQQMLTIIGKMQNTLTQLVEAGQSAGQITRIIPAEDIMSMLLGSFRFLLQRWQMNRRAFNLKTTGHQHINHLIQLIQNE
;
A
#
# COMPACT_ATOMS: atom_id res chain seq x y z
N MET A 1 -3.68 -26.69 18.70
CA MET A 1 -2.27 -26.35 18.99
C MET A 1 -2.25 -24.98 19.65
N PRO A 2 -1.41 -24.72 20.66
CA PRO A 2 -1.30 -23.35 21.23
C PRO A 2 -0.75 -22.42 20.15
N ARG A 3 -1.45 -21.28 19.93
CA ARG A 3 -1.02 -20.23 18.98
C ARG A 3 0.30 -19.63 19.45
N THR A 4 1.22 -19.41 18.53
CA THR A 4 2.53 -18.82 18.83
C THR A 4 2.41 -17.33 19.12
N MET A 5 3.44 -16.72 19.76
CA MET A 5 3.49 -15.26 19.94
C MET A 5 3.47 -14.49 18.62
N LYS A 6 4.01 -15.09 17.55
CA LYS A 6 4.00 -14.53 16.20
C LYS A 6 2.58 -14.47 15.62
N ASP A 7 1.80 -15.54 15.81
CA ASP A 7 0.41 -15.60 15.33
C ASP A 7 -0.46 -14.53 16.00
N ARG A 8 -0.24 -14.28 17.30
CA ARG A 8 -0.99 -13.27 18.06
C ARG A 8 -0.67 -11.83 17.66
N LYS A 9 0.58 -11.53 17.29
CA LYS A 9 0.92 -10.20 16.71
C LYS A 9 0.19 -9.97 15.39
N VAL A 10 0.11 -10.99 14.55
CA VAL A 10 -0.61 -10.91 13.27
C VAL A 10 -2.10 -10.66 13.51
N GLU A 11 -2.73 -11.42 14.41
CA GLU A 11 -4.15 -11.24 14.77
C GLU A 11 -4.44 -9.80 15.27
N ILE A 12 -3.55 -9.24 16.08
CA ILE A 12 -3.69 -7.87 16.58
C ILE A 12 -3.57 -6.86 15.43
N LEU A 13 -2.65 -7.06 14.50
CA LEU A 13 -2.46 -6.16 13.36
C LEU A 13 -3.63 -6.24 12.37
N GLU A 14 -4.16 -7.44 12.10
CA GLU A 14 -5.36 -7.62 11.26
C GLU A 14 -6.56 -6.91 11.86
N ALA A 15 -6.81 -7.08 13.16
CA ALA A 15 -7.90 -6.39 13.85
C ALA A 15 -7.68 -4.87 13.90
N ALA A 16 -6.44 -4.41 14.04
CA ALA A 16 -6.11 -2.98 13.98
C ALA A 16 -6.41 -2.40 12.60
N GLY A 17 -6.06 -3.12 11.53
CA GLY A 17 -6.39 -2.75 10.17
C GLY A 17 -7.92 -2.66 9.95
N ALA A 18 -8.68 -3.66 10.42
CA ALA A 18 -10.15 -3.67 10.34
C ALA A 18 -10.75 -2.45 11.05
N LEU A 19 -10.32 -2.16 12.28
CA LEU A 19 -10.77 -0.98 13.04
C LEU A 19 -10.44 0.33 12.32
N LEU A 20 -9.25 0.46 11.75
CA LEU A 20 -8.88 1.64 10.95
C LEU A 20 -9.78 1.81 9.73
N ASN A 21 -10.12 0.71 9.07
CA ASN A 21 -10.95 0.71 7.88
C ASN A 21 -12.42 1.06 8.18
N GLU A 22 -12.95 0.61 9.32
CA GLU A 22 -14.35 0.81 9.70
C GLU A 22 -14.58 2.12 10.45
N GLN A 23 -13.68 2.47 11.36
CA GLN A 23 -13.87 3.53 12.35
C GLN A 23 -12.80 4.64 12.28
N GLY A 24 -11.85 4.50 11.35
CA GLY A 24 -10.72 5.41 11.22
C GLY A 24 -9.78 5.38 12.43
N LEU A 25 -8.85 6.36 12.48
CA LEU A 25 -7.84 6.43 13.54
C LEU A 25 -8.44 6.60 14.96
N GLY A 26 -9.61 7.23 15.07
CA GLY A 26 -10.32 7.39 16.35
C GLY A 26 -10.82 6.07 16.91
N GLY A 27 -11.22 5.13 16.06
CA GLY A 27 -11.68 3.80 16.45
C GLY A 27 -10.55 2.86 16.89
N LEU A 28 -9.33 3.10 16.46
CA LEU A 28 -8.16 2.32 16.86
C LEU A 28 -7.74 2.72 18.30
N THR A 29 -8.28 2.02 19.27
CA THR A 29 -7.91 2.12 20.70
C THR A 29 -7.53 0.75 21.22
N ILE A 30 -6.67 0.69 22.27
CA ILE A 30 -6.28 -0.59 22.87
C ILE A 30 -7.51 -1.35 23.37
N LYS A 31 -8.48 -0.65 23.96
CA LYS A 31 -9.75 -1.22 24.43
C LYS A 31 -10.57 -1.86 23.29
N ASN A 32 -10.75 -1.14 22.17
CA ASN A 32 -11.48 -1.67 21.03
C ASN A 32 -10.75 -2.86 20.40
N LEU A 33 -9.43 -2.75 20.29
CA LEU A 33 -8.58 -3.80 19.75
C LEU A 33 -8.63 -5.07 20.61
N ALA A 34 -8.50 -4.93 21.95
CA ALA A 34 -8.61 -6.06 22.86
C ALA A 34 -9.98 -6.77 22.75
N ARG A 35 -11.06 -5.99 22.61
CA ARG A 35 -12.42 -6.53 22.38
C ARG A 35 -12.50 -7.29 21.05
N GLU A 36 -11.93 -6.74 19.98
CA GLU A 36 -11.99 -7.32 18.64
C GLU A 36 -11.28 -8.68 18.57
N VAL A 37 -10.10 -8.78 19.18
CA VAL A 37 -9.30 -10.03 19.19
C VAL A 37 -9.67 -10.99 20.32
N GLY A 38 -10.61 -10.61 21.21
CA GLY A 38 -10.97 -11.43 22.37
C GLY A 38 -9.87 -11.52 23.43
N PHE A 39 -9.03 -10.48 23.57
CA PHE A 39 -7.93 -10.41 24.53
C PHE A 39 -8.23 -9.40 25.65
N THR A 40 -7.43 -9.44 26.71
CA THR A 40 -7.37 -8.33 27.69
C THR A 40 -6.49 -7.20 27.14
N GLU A 41 -6.71 -5.96 27.59
CA GLU A 41 -5.84 -4.83 27.24
C GLU A 41 -4.39 -5.11 27.64
N ALA A 42 -4.17 -5.73 28.81
CA ALA A 42 -2.84 -6.16 29.27
C ALA A 42 -2.20 -7.19 28.32
N ALA A 43 -2.99 -8.04 27.67
CA ALA A 43 -2.47 -8.99 26.68
C ALA A 43 -2.04 -8.28 25.39
N VAL A 44 -2.77 -7.24 24.95
CA VAL A 44 -2.37 -6.40 23.81
C VAL A 44 -1.07 -5.66 24.12
N TYR A 45 -0.96 -5.04 25.32
CA TYR A 45 0.25 -4.33 25.73
C TYR A 45 1.50 -5.22 25.82
N ARG A 46 1.37 -6.53 26.03
CA ARG A 46 2.51 -7.46 25.96
C ARG A 46 3.08 -7.63 24.55
N HIS A 47 2.30 -7.31 23.52
CA HIS A 47 2.71 -7.42 22.12
C HIS A 47 3.09 -6.08 21.50
N PHE A 48 2.42 -5.01 21.92
CA PHE A 48 2.61 -3.65 21.40
C PHE A 48 2.53 -2.65 22.55
N GLU A 49 3.59 -1.91 22.77
CA GLU A 49 3.72 -0.95 23.88
C GLU A 49 2.77 0.25 23.76
N SER A 50 2.33 0.57 22.53
CA SER A 50 1.50 1.74 22.25
C SER A 50 0.70 1.57 20.96
N LYS A 51 -0.28 2.45 20.75
CA LYS A 51 -0.99 2.60 19.48
C LYS A 51 -0.02 2.92 18.33
N GLU A 52 1.02 3.71 18.61
CA GLU A 52 2.08 4.03 17.64
C GLU A 52 2.82 2.77 17.19
N ALA A 53 3.19 1.88 18.12
CA ALA A 53 3.82 0.60 17.80
C ALA A 53 2.91 -0.30 16.95
N ILE A 54 1.60 -0.25 17.15
CA ILE A 54 0.63 -0.98 16.31
C ILE A 54 0.59 -0.40 14.90
N LEU A 55 0.52 0.94 14.76
CA LEU A 55 0.55 1.60 13.45
C LEU A 55 1.86 1.32 12.71
N ALA A 56 2.99 1.39 13.41
CA ALA A 56 4.29 1.03 12.85
C ALA A 56 4.32 -0.42 12.37
N GLY A 57 3.78 -1.35 13.16
CA GLY A 57 3.65 -2.77 12.78
C GLY A 57 2.79 -3.00 11.54
N LEU A 58 1.69 -2.26 11.40
CA LEU A 58 0.85 -2.29 10.19
C LEU A 58 1.62 -1.81 8.96
N LEU A 59 2.36 -0.71 9.08
CA LEU A 59 3.18 -0.18 7.98
C LEU A 59 4.32 -1.13 7.61
N ASP A 60 4.94 -1.79 8.60
CA ASP A 60 5.96 -2.82 8.36
C ASP A 60 5.38 -4.02 7.60
N THR A 61 4.19 -4.48 7.98
CA THR A 61 3.50 -5.57 7.29
C THR A 61 3.23 -5.21 5.83
N LEU A 62 2.69 -4.01 5.59
CA LEU A 62 2.46 -3.48 4.25
C LEU A 62 3.77 -3.42 3.44
N HIS A 63 4.81 -2.84 4.03
CA HIS A 63 6.12 -2.70 3.38
C HIS A 63 6.72 -4.05 2.99
N GLN A 64 6.71 -5.03 3.91
CA GLN A 64 7.23 -6.37 3.65
C GLN A 64 6.45 -7.08 2.55
N SER A 65 5.12 -6.95 2.57
CA SER A 65 4.26 -7.52 1.53
C SER A 65 4.56 -6.90 0.17
N LEU A 66 4.59 -5.57 0.06
CA LEU A 66 4.93 -4.87 -1.17
C LEU A 66 6.31 -5.30 -1.69
N ALA A 67 7.33 -5.33 -0.83
CA ALA A 67 8.68 -5.74 -1.21
C ALA A 67 8.72 -7.18 -1.73
N SER A 68 7.98 -8.10 -1.10
CA SER A 68 7.92 -9.51 -1.52
C SER A 68 7.30 -9.70 -2.91
N HIS A 69 6.33 -8.87 -3.28
CA HIS A 69 5.67 -8.91 -4.59
C HIS A 69 6.46 -8.19 -5.68
N ILE A 70 7.16 -7.10 -5.34
CA ILE A 70 7.90 -6.27 -6.30
C ILE A 70 9.24 -6.91 -6.67
N LYS A 71 9.94 -7.53 -5.69
CA LYS A 71 11.27 -8.10 -5.90
C LYS A 71 11.34 -9.10 -7.07
N PRO A 72 10.44 -10.09 -7.21
CA PRO A 72 10.46 -11.01 -8.36
C PRO A 72 10.26 -10.29 -9.70
N ILE A 73 9.40 -9.26 -9.74
CA ILE A 73 9.14 -8.47 -10.96
C ILE A 73 10.41 -7.74 -11.39
N LEU A 74 11.13 -7.13 -10.45
CA LEU A 74 12.38 -6.42 -10.75
C LEU A 74 13.48 -7.36 -11.23
N GLN A 75 13.50 -8.61 -10.73
CA GLN A 75 14.49 -9.64 -11.09
C GLN A 75 14.17 -10.36 -12.41
N ASP A 76 12.98 -10.17 -12.98
CA ASP A 76 12.63 -10.76 -14.27
C ASP A 76 13.37 -10.03 -15.40
N ASN A 77 14.35 -10.69 -15.99
CA ASN A 77 15.15 -10.15 -17.10
C ASN A 77 14.44 -10.25 -18.46
N GLN A 78 13.31 -10.94 -18.55
CA GLN A 78 12.52 -11.06 -19.78
C GLN A 78 11.46 -9.95 -19.89
N ALA A 79 10.98 -9.44 -18.76
CA ALA A 79 9.99 -8.37 -18.72
C ALA A 79 10.65 -7.01 -19.04
N THR A 80 9.99 -6.26 -19.93
CA THR A 80 10.41 -4.90 -20.26
C THR A 80 10.16 -3.93 -19.09
N PRO A 81 10.82 -2.75 -19.04
CA PRO A 81 10.51 -1.72 -18.05
C PRO A 81 9.02 -1.35 -17.99
N LEU A 82 8.36 -1.24 -19.13
CA LEU A 82 6.92 -0.94 -19.20
C LEU A 82 6.08 -2.06 -18.61
N ASP A 83 6.41 -3.34 -18.93
CA ASP A 83 5.74 -4.50 -18.35
C ASP A 83 5.91 -4.56 -16.83
N LYS A 84 7.10 -4.24 -16.33
CA LYS A 84 7.38 -4.20 -14.88
C LYS A 84 6.54 -3.15 -14.17
N ILE A 85 6.39 -1.95 -14.73
CA ILE A 85 5.53 -0.90 -14.18
C ILE A 85 4.09 -1.40 -14.09
N GLN A 86 3.56 -1.98 -15.18
CA GLN A 86 2.21 -2.53 -15.21
C GLN A 86 2.01 -3.63 -14.17
N GLN A 87 2.95 -4.58 -14.08
CA GLN A 87 2.89 -5.67 -13.12
C GLN A 87 2.95 -5.19 -11.67
N ILE A 88 3.80 -4.20 -11.35
CA ILE A 88 3.90 -3.62 -10.01
C ILE A 88 2.57 -2.98 -9.60
N LEU A 89 2.00 -2.13 -10.46
CA LEU A 89 0.72 -1.47 -10.17
C LEU A 89 -0.42 -2.48 -10.03
N SER A 90 -0.45 -3.50 -10.90
CA SER A 90 -1.47 -4.56 -10.87
C SER A 90 -1.37 -5.42 -9.60
N ARG A 91 -0.16 -5.83 -9.22
CA ARG A 91 0.05 -6.60 -7.98
C ARG A 91 -0.29 -5.80 -6.73
N GLN A 92 0.04 -4.51 -6.72
CA GLN A 92 -0.33 -3.64 -5.61
C GLN A 92 -1.85 -3.45 -5.52
N LEU A 93 -2.53 -3.32 -6.66
CA LEU A 93 -3.99 -3.26 -6.70
C LEU A 93 -4.62 -4.54 -6.14
N ASP A 94 -4.21 -5.70 -6.64
CA ASP A 94 -4.71 -7.00 -6.18
C ASP A 94 -4.50 -7.18 -4.68
N TYR A 95 -3.30 -6.86 -4.18
CA TYR A 95 -3.01 -6.90 -2.75
C TYR A 95 -3.94 -6.00 -1.93
N LEU A 96 -4.20 -4.77 -2.36
CA LEU A 96 -5.09 -3.84 -1.66
C LEU A 96 -6.58 -4.21 -1.78
N ILE A 97 -6.97 -4.97 -2.80
CA ILE A 97 -8.32 -5.56 -2.91
C ILE A 97 -8.51 -6.67 -1.87
N ASP A 98 -7.50 -7.53 -1.73
CA ASP A 98 -7.52 -8.65 -0.77
C ASP A 98 -7.32 -8.17 0.67
N HIS A 99 -6.65 -7.01 0.86
CA HIS A 99 -6.32 -6.40 2.14
C HIS A 99 -6.77 -4.94 2.23
N PRO A 100 -8.09 -4.68 2.16
CA PRO A 100 -8.63 -3.32 2.11
C PRO A 100 -8.37 -2.50 3.38
N GLU A 101 -8.02 -3.16 4.48
CA GLU A 101 -7.61 -2.54 5.74
C GLU A 101 -6.35 -1.67 5.63
N PHE A 102 -5.48 -1.94 4.64
CA PHE A 102 -4.30 -1.12 4.42
C PHE A 102 -4.57 0.17 3.63
N ILE A 103 -5.71 0.28 2.93
CA ILE A 103 -6.01 1.48 2.13
C ILE A 103 -6.10 2.73 3.02
N PRO A 104 -6.84 2.74 4.17
CA PRO A 104 -6.84 3.90 5.07
C PRO A 104 -5.45 4.19 5.66
N ALA A 105 -4.69 3.16 5.98
CA ALA A 105 -3.35 3.33 6.55
C ALA A 105 -2.39 4.06 5.59
N THR A 106 -2.56 3.86 4.27
CA THR A 106 -1.68 4.46 3.26
C THR A 106 -2.11 5.85 2.81
N PHE A 107 -3.36 6.26 3.07
CA PHE A 107 -3.92 7.51 2.51
C PHE A 107 -4.52 8.46 3.54
N SER A 108 -4.58 8.06 4.81
CA SER A 108 -5.18 8.89 5.86
C SER A 108 -4.21 9.96 6.34
N GLU A 109 -4.57 11.21 6.13
CA GLU A 109 -3.84 12.36 6.67
C GLU A 109 -3.71 12.29 8.20
N SER A 110 -4.73 11.77 8.88
CA SER A 110 -4.69 11.60 10.34
C SER A 110 -3.65 10.59 10.79
N ILE A 111 -3.31 9.58 9.98
CA ILE A 111 -2.24 8.61 10.25
C ILE A 111 -0.88 9.26 9.98
N LEU A 112 -0.75 9.99 8.87
CA LEU A 112 0.48 10.72 8.56
C LEU A 112 0.85 11.74 9.65
N ASN A 113 -0.14 12.39 10.24
CA ASN A 113 0.04 13.38 11.30
C ASN A 113 -0.01 12.79 12.72
N PHE A 114 -0.09 11.46 12.86
CA PHE A 114 -0.23 10.81 14.18
C PHE A 114 1.04 10.98 15.05
N SER A 115 2.19 10.70 14.47
CA SER A 115 3.50 10.92 15.10
C SER A 115 4.59 11.10 14.06
N SER A 116 5.72 11.70 14.45
CA SER A 116 6.86 11.90 13.57
C SER A 116 7.46 10.57 13.10
N SER A 117 7.47 9.52 13.93
CA SER A 117 8.04 8.23 13.57
C SER A 117 7.17 7.48 12.55
N VAL A 118 5.86 7.46 12.74
CA VAL A 118 4.89 6.88 11.78
C VAL A 118 4.95 7.60 10.44
N ASN A 119 5.03 8.95 10.47
CA ASN A 119 5.20 9.74 9.26
C ASN A 119 6.50 9.39 8.52
N GLN A 120 7.62 9.37 9.23
CA GLN A 120 8.93 9.04 8.64
C GLN A 120 8.96 7.64 8.02
N GLN A 121 8.35 6.66 8.68
CA GLN A 121 8.22 5.30 8.16
C GLN A 121 7.39 5.28 6.86
N MET A 122 6.25 5.99 6.85
CA MET A 122 5.41 6.12 5.66
C MET A 122 6.15 6.80 4.51
N LEU A 123 6.85 7.91 4.76
CA LEU A 123 7.65 8.60 3.76
C LEU A 123 8.74 7.70 3.18
N THR A 124 9.33 6.83 4.01
CA THR A 124 10.33 5.84 3.56
C THR A 124 9.71 4.82 2.61
N ILE A 125 8.52 4.31 2.92
CA ILE A 125 7.80 3.34 2.06
C ILE A 125 7.43 3.99 0.72
N ILE A 126 6.84 5.18 0.77
CA ILE A 126 6.46 5.94 -0.43
C ILE A 126 7.69 6.25 -1.28
N GLY A 127 8.77 6.75 -0.68
CA GLY A 127 10.00 7.11 -1.39
C GLY A 127 10.66 5.91 -2.09
N LYS A 128 10.62 4.73 -1.50
CA LYS A 128 11.10 3.50 -2.16
C LYS A 128 10.28 3.16 -3.41
N MET A 129 8.97 3.29 -3.34
CA MET A 129 8.08 3.04 -4.48
C MET A 129 8.31 4.07 -5.58
N GLN A 130 8.38 5.35 -5.21
CA GLN A 130 8.68 6.44 -6.15
C GLN A 130 10.00 6.20 -6.87
N ASN A 131 11.08 5.92 -6.13
CA ASN A 131 12.40 5.62 -6.71
C ASN A 131 12.35 4.43 -7.67
N THR A 132 11.69 3.34 -7.28
CA THR A 132 11.56 2.15 -8.13
C THR A 132 10.86 2.47 -9.44
N LEU A 133 9.73 3.19 -9.38
CA LEU A 133 8.97 3.54 -10.59
C LEU A 133 9.71 4.55 -11.46
N THR A 134 10.37 5.57 -10.87
CA THR A 134 11.17 6.53 -11.63
C THR A 134 12.28 5.82 -12.40
N GLN A 135 13.05 4.93 -11.76
CA GLN A 135 14.09 4.15 -12.44
C GLN A 135 13.55 3.29 -13.58
N LEU A 136 12.37 2.67 -13.41
CA LEU A 136 11.74 1.89 -14.48
C LEU A 136 11.25 2.79 -15.63
N VAL A 137 10.73 3.98 -15.32
CA VAL A 137 10.34 4.95 -16.36
C VAL A 137 11.57 5.42 -17.14
N GLU A 138 12.66 5.79 -16.46
CA GLU A 138 13.92 6.19 -17.10
C GLU A 138 14.48 5.08 -18.00
N ALA A 139 14.47 3.83 -17.51
CA ALA A 139 14.89 2.68 -18.30
C ALA A 139 13.99 2.47 -19.53
N GLY A 140 12.67 2.62 -19.38
CA GLY A 140 11.71 2.53 -20.50
C GLY A 140 11.86 3.66 -21.50
N GLN A 141 12.14 4.89 -21.06
CA GLN A 141 12.48 6.02 -21.92
C GLN A 141 13.78 5.78 -22.70
N SER A 142 14.79 5.22 -22.03
CA SER A 142 16.06 4.88 -22.64
C SER A 142 15.90 3.78 -23.72
N ALA A 143 15.03 2.80 -23.44
CA ALA A 143 14.68 1.71 -24.36
C ALA A 143 13.71 2.12 -25.48
N GLY A 144 13.21 3.37 -25.50
CA GLY A 144 12.25 3.85 -26.48
C GLY A 144 10.82 3.34 -26.29
N GLN A 145 10.50 2.74 -25.15
CA GLN A 145 9.16 2.19 -24.84
C GLN A 145 8.22 3.22 -24.22
N ILE A 146 8.78 4.18 -23.50
CA ILE A 146 8.03 5.23 -22.80
C ILE A 146 8.38 6.58 -23.41
N THR A 147 7.39 7.46 -23.55
CA THR A 147 7.56 8.79 -24.08
C THR A 147 8.61 9.60 -23.31
N ARG A 148 9.46 10.32 -24.06
CA ARG A 148 10.45 11.25 -23.51
C ARG A 148 9.96 12.69 -23.43
N ILE A 149 8.73 12.95 -23.88
CA ILE A 149 8.13 14.30 -23.87
C ILE A 149 7.90 14.76 -22.41
N ILE A 150 7.61 13.80 -21.52
CA ILE A 150 7.31 14.06 -20.11
C ILE A 150 8.49 13.54 -19.27
N PRO A 151 9.02 14.33 -18.31
CA PRO A 151 10.05 13.86 -17.39
C PRO A 151 9.63 12.61 -16.61
N ALA A 152 10.58 11.73 -16.30
CA ALA A 152 10.28 10.47 -15.60
C ALA A 152 9.62 10.66 -14.22
N GLU A 153 10.02 11.69 -13.48
CA GLU A 153 9.43 12.05 -12.18
C GLU A 153 7.96 12.47 -12.31
N ASP A 154 7.61 13.18 -13.39
CA ASP A 154 6.22 13.60 -13.65
C ASP A 154 5.37 12.38 -14.05
N ILE A 155 5.89 11.49 -14.90
CA ILE A 155 5.22 10.23 -15.25
C ILE A 155 4.97 9.40 -13.98
N MET A 156 6.00 9.22 -13.14
CA MET A 156 5.86 8.52 -11.86
C MET A 156 4.78 9.16 -10.98
N SER A 157 4.77 10.49 -10.88
CA SER A 157 3.78 11.24 -10.10
C SER A 157 2.36 11.07 -10.65
N MET A 158 2.19 11.06 -11.97
CA MET A 158 0.92 10.78 -12.64
C MET A 158 0.43 9.35 -12.34
N LEU A 159 1.31 8.34 -12.45
CA LEU A 159 0.97 6.95 -12.20
C LEU A 159 0.50 6.74 -10.75
N LEU A 160 1.30 7.17 -9.76
CA LEU A 160 0.98 7.01 -8.35
C LEU A 160 -0.19 7.89 -7.91
N GLY A 161 -0.26 9.13 -8.39
CA GLY A 161 -1.35 10.05 -8.09
C GLY A 161 -2.69 9.55 -8.60
N SER A 162 -2.72 9.05 -9.82
CA SER A 162 -3.91 8.48 -10.46
C SER A 162 -4.34 7.18 -9.77
N PHE A 163 -3.39 6.29 -9.46
CA PHE A 163 -3.63 5.06 -8.69
C PHE A 163 -4.21 5.36 -7.30
N ARG A 164 -3.61 6.32 -6.59
CA ARG A 164 -4.10 6.79 -5.29
C ARG A 164 -5.52 7.34 -5.38
N PHE A 165 -5.81 8.18 -6.36
CA PHE A 165 -7.14 8.76 -6.55
C PHE A 165 -8.19 7.69 -6.85
N LEU A 166 -7.86 6.65 -7.63
CA LEU A 166 -8.76 5.53 -7.87
C LEU A 166 -9.19 4.83 -6.57
N LEU A 167 -8.23 4.52 -5.69
CA LEU A 167 -8.50 3.88 -4.40
C LEU A 167 -9.31 4.79 -3.47
N GLN A 168 -8.97 6.07 -3.43
CA GLN A 168 -9.70 7.06 -2.64
C GLN A 168 -11.15 7.20 -3.13
N ARG A 169 -11.36 7.27 -4.44
CA ARG A 169 -12.69 7.32 -5.05
C ARG A 169 -13.51 6.08 -4.71
N TRP A 170 -12.89 4.90 -4.71
CA TRP A 170 -13.57 3.66 -4.33
C TRP A 170 -14.04 3.69 -2.87
N GLN A 171 -13.22 4.16 -1.95
CA GLN A 171 -13.60 4.33 -0.55
C GLN A 171 -14.69 5.39 -0.36
N MET A 172 -14.56 6.57 -0.98
CA MET A 172 -15.55 7.66 -0.90
C MET A 172 -16.92 7.22 -1.41
N ASN A 173 -16.95 6.37 -2.43
CA ASN A 173 -18.19 5.79 -2.96
C ASN A 173 -18.64 4.54 -2.20
N ARG A 174 -18.21 4.33 -0.96
CA ARG A 174 -18.58 3.18 -0.13
C ARG A 174 -18.39 1.84 -0.85
N ARG A 175 -17.32 1.75 -1.68
CA ARG A 175 -16.96 0.55 -2.46
C ARG A 175 -18.01 0.14 -3.50
N ALA A 176 -18.77 1.09 -4.05
CA ALA A 176 -19.93 0.84 -4.92
C ALA A 176 -19.58 0.29 -6.32
N PHE A 177 -18.31 0.33 -6.75
CA PHE A 177 -17.90 -0.24 -8.04
C PHE A 177 -16.88 -1.38 -7.86
N ASN A 178 -16.80 -2.25 -8.87
CA ASN A 178 -15.83 -3.34 -8.89
C ASN A 178 -14.41 -2.80 -9.07
N LEU A 179 -13.67 -2.68 -7.95
CA LEU A 179 -12.30 -2.14 -7.96
C LEU A 179 -11.36 -2.99 -8.81
N LYS A 180 -11.51 -4.31 -8.83
CA LYS A 180 -10.64 -5.20 -9.62
C LYS A 180 -10.75 -4.89 -11.11
N THR A 181 -11.96 -4.93 -11.65
CA THR A 181 -12.18 -4.65 -13.08
C THR A 181 -11.80 -3.21 -13.44
N THR A 182 -12.33 -2.23 -12.70
CA THR A 182 -12.07 -0.80 -12.96
C THR A 182 -10.60 -0.46 -12.79
N GLY A 183 -9.94 -1.04 -11.78
CA GLY A 183 -8.55 -0.75 -11.47
C GLY A 183 -7.58 -1.29 -12.52
N HIS A 184 -7.75 -2.55 -12.94
CA HIS A 184 -6.91 -3.09 -14.03
C HIS A 184 -7.12 -2.36 -15.35
N GLN A 185 -8.37 -1.98 -15.68
CA GLN A 185 -8.63 -1.13 -16.86
C GLN A 185 -7.92 0.23 -16.74
N HIS A 186 -8.00 0.86 -15.56
CA HIS A 186 -7.34 2.13 -15.30
C HIS A 186 -5.81 2.02 -15.46
N ILE A 187 -5.19 0.98 -14.91
CA ILE A 187 -3.76 0.72 -15.07
C ILE A 187 -3.41 0.55 -16.55
N ASN A 188 -4.19 -0.24 -17.30
CA ASN A 188 -3.96 -0.43 -18.74
C ASN A 188 -4.00 0.90 -19.51
N HIS A 189 -4.97 1.78 -19.22
CA HIS A 189 -5.06 3.10 -19.85
C HIS A 189 -3.85 3.98 -19.47
N LEU A 190 -3.36 3.92 -18.24
CA LEU A 190 -2.16 4.66 -17.82
C LEU A 190 -0.92 4.18 -18.58
N ILE A 191 -0.77 2.86 -18.77
CA ILE A 191 0.33 2.28 -19.54
C ILE A 191 0.26 2.73 -21.00
N GLN A 192 -0.92 2.67 -21.63
CA GLN A 192 -1.11 3.16 -23.01
C GLN A 192 -0.79 4.64 -23.15
N LEU A 193 -1.14 5.46 -22.15
CA LEU A 193 -0.88 6.91 -22.18
C LEU A 193 0.60 7.27 -22.19
N ILE A 194 1.44 6.47 -21.51
CA ILE A 194 2.89 6.74 -21.40
C ILE A 194 3.71 5.96 -22.43
N GLN A 195 3.11 5.00 -23.11
CA GLN A 195 3.78 4.20 -24.14
C GLN A 195 4.14 5.08 -25.34
N ASN A 196 5.34 4.87 -25.88
CA ASN A 196 5.76 5.51 -27.12
C ASN A 196 5.07 4.82 -28.31
N GLU A 197 4.65 5.57 -29.31
CA GLU A 197 4.06 5.04 -30.56
C GLU A 197 5.09 4.28 -31.40
#